data_2c3250b8f82065b1c59cdf01fb4e11f3
#
_entry.id   2c3250b8f82065b1c59cdf01fb4e11f3
#
_cell.length_a   1.000
_cell.length_b   1.000
_cell.length_c   1.000
_cell.angle_alpha   90.00
_cell.angle_beta   90.00
_cell.angle_gamma   90.00
#
_symmetry.space_group_name_H-M   'P 1'
#
loop_
_entity.id
_entity.type
_entity.pdbx_description
1 polymer ?
#
loop_
_entity_poly.entity_id
_entity_poly.type
_entity_poly.pdbx_seq_one_letter_code
_entity_poly.pdbx_strand_id
1 'polypeptide(L)'
;IKVIIVSSGAITEGMNRLGLKRRPTSSSELQALASIGQMGLIQAYETAFKKYNILTAQMLLTHEDLSNRERYLNAKNTLNNLMGLNVIPIINENDSVSTDEIKFGDNDTLASLVANLSSANLLVMLTDQDGLFNKDPKKERNAELIESISVSDKNLGKYAGPSSSAMGRGGMVTKIIAAKKAAKSNTQTIIANGRKKD
;
A
#
# COMPACT_ATOMS: atom_id res chain seq x y z
N ILE A 1 -0.19 -17.92 10.59
CA ILE A 1 -0.25 -17.05 9.41
C ILE A 1 0.93 -16.10 9.47
N LYS A 2 1.68 -15.94 8.37
CA LYS A 2 2.70 -14.90 8.23
C LYS A 2 2.06 -13.65 7.66
N VAL A 3 2.36 -12.49 8.25
CA VAL A 3 1.78 -11.20 7.90
C VAL A 3 2.89 -10.23 7.51
N ILE A 4 2.65 -9.48 6.44
CA ILE A 4 3.48 -8.35 6.00
C ILE A 4 2.53 -7.15 5.90
N ILE A 5 2.95 -6.00 6.37
CA ILE A 5 2.17 -4.77 6.26
C ILE A 5 2.88 -3.82 5.29
N VAL A 6 2.16 -3.37 4.28
CA VAL A 6 2.60 -2.26 3.43
C VAL A 6 1.79 -1.03 3.83
N SER A 7 2.48 -0.01 4.28
CA SER A 7 1.85 1.18 4.86
C SER A 7 2.13 2.42 4.00
N SER A 8 1.27 3.40 4.16
CA SER A 8 1.45 4.76 3.62
C SER A 8 1.27 5.78 4.74
N GLY A 9 1.38 7.05 4.42
CA GLY A 9 1.04 8.13 5.34
C GLY A 9 2.23 8.84 5.98
N ALA A 10 3.47 8.48 5.66
CA ALA A 10 4.66 9.13 6.21
C ALA A 10 4.65 10.65 5.98
N ILE A 11 4.37 11.12 4.77
CA ILE A 11 4.27 12.56 4.47
C ILE A 11 3.18 13.24 5.31
N THR A 12 2.01 12.61 5.43
CA THR A 12 0.89 13.15 6.23
C THR A 12 1.26 13.23 7.70
N GLU A 13 1.90 12.20 8.23
CA GLU A 13 2.40 12.19 9.61
C GLU A 13 3.46 13.27 9.83
N GLY A 14 4.37 13.47 8.87
CA GLY A 14 5.34 14.56 8.93
C GLY A 14 4.68 15.94 8.94
N MET A 15 3.66 16.13 8.11
CA MET A 15 2.85 17.36 8.13
C MET A 15 2.18 17.60 9.49
N ASN A 16 1.57 16.56 10.05
CA ASN A 16 0.91 16.62 11.35
C ASN A 16 1.90 17.02 12.46
N ARG A 17 3.08 16.42 12.49
CA ARG A 17 4.15 16.74 13.47
C ARG A 17 4.65 18.16 13.39
N LEU A 18 4.69 18.73 12.17
CA LEU A 18 5.09 20.13 11.95
C LEU A 18 3.91 21.11 11.98
N GLY A 19 2.68 20.65 12.18
CA GLY A 19 1.49 21.51 12.20
C GLY A 19 1.15 22.13 10.84
N LEU A 20 1.60 21.53 9.73
CA LEU A 20 1.37 22.05 8.38
C LEU A 20 -0.06 21.78 7.93
N LYS A 21 -0.79 22.84 7.60
CA LYS A 21 -2.18 22.76 7.11
C LYS A 21 -2.29 22.50 5.60
N ARG A 22 -1.25 22.79 4.84
CA ARG A 22 -1.22 22.62 3.39
C ARG A 22 -0.05 21.74 3.00
N ARG A 23 -0.30 20.82 2.06
CA ARG A 23 0.72 19.94 1.51
C ARG A 23 1.65 20.73 0.60
N PRO A 24 2.96 20.68 0.82
CA PRO A 24 3.95 21.24 -0.09
C PRO A 24 3.88 20.61 -1.48
N THR A 25 4.40 21.32 -2.46
CA THR A 25 4.51 20.86 -3.86
C THR A 25 5.94 20.52 -4.27
N SER A 26 6.92 21.00 -3.52
CA SER A 26 8.33 20.72 -3.74
C SER A 26 8.67 19.28 -3.35
N SER A 27 9.38 18.56 -4.22
CA SER A 27 9.81 17.18 -3.95
C SER A 27 10.72 17.12 -2.71
N SER A 28 11.63 18.07 -2.54
CA SER A 28 12.54 18.09 -1.38
C SER A 28 11.80 18.30 -0.05
N GLU A 29 10.76 19.14 -0.03
CA GLU A 29 9.93 19.32 1.17
C GLU A 29 9.13 18.05 1.46
N LEU A 30 8.59 17.37 0.44
CA LEU A 30 7.87 16.11 0.61
C LEU A 30 8.80 15.01 1.11
N GLN A 31 10.04 14.93 0.63
CA GLN A 31 11.06 13.98 1.12
C GLN A 31 11.40 14.24 2.58
N ALA A 32 11.59 15.50 2.97
CA ALA A 32 11.84 15.88 4.36
C ALA A 32 10.66 15.51 5.27
N LEU A 33 9.43 15.79 4.83
CA LEU A 33 8.21 15.41 5.56
C LEU A 33 8.07 13.89 5.70
N ALA A 34 8.35 13.14 4.65
CA ALA A 34 8.35 11.69 4.69
C ALA A 34 9.35 11.16 5.73
N SER A 35 10.57 11.71 5.76
CA SER A 35 11.60 11.33 6.73
C SER A 35 11.17 11.61 8.18
N ILE A 36 10.56 12.78 8.44
CA ILE A 36 10.04 13.13 9.76
C ILE A 36 8.88 12.21 10.17
N GLY A 37 7.97 11.96 9.24
CA GLY A 37 6.75 11.20 9.54
C GLY A 37 6.97 9.70 9.59
N GLN A 38 7.96 9.17 8.88
CA GLN A 38 8.25 7.73 8.87
C GLN A 38 8.54 7.19 10.27
N MET A 39 9.25 7.95 11.10
CA MET A 39 9.50 7.56 12.50
C MET A 39 8.20 7.39 13.29
N GLY A 40 7.26 8.33 13.16
CA GLY A 40 5.98 8.26 13.86
C GLY A 40 5.10 7.13 13.37
N LEU A 41 5.12 6.89 12.06
CA LEU A 41 4.39 5.78 11.47
C LEU A 41 4.87 4.44 12.04
N ILE A 42 6.16 4.19 12.08
CA ILE A 42 6.74 2.96 12.64
C ILE A 42 6.46 2.85 14.13
N GLN A 43 6.61 3.93 14.89
CA GLN A 43 6.32 3.94 16.32
C GLN A 43 4.85 3.60 16.63
N ALA A 44 3.92 4.03 15.78
CA ALA A 44 2.51 3.69 15.93
C ALA A 44 2.28 2.19 15.76
N TYR A 45 2.86 1.56 14.73
CA TYR A 45 2.80 0.11 14.56
C TYR A 45 3.48 -0.64 15.70
N GLU A 46 4.70 -0.27 16.07
CA GLU A 46 5.42 -0.89 17.18
C GLU A 46 4.59 -0.86 18.47
N THR A 47 4.02 0.30 18.80
CA THR A 47 3.18 0.46 19.99
C THR A 47 1.93 -0.43 19.92
N ALA A 48 1.30 -0.54 18.76
CA ALA A 48 0.11 -1.37 18.59
C ALA A 48 0.42 -2.86 18.74
N PHE A 49 1.51 -3.35 18.14
CA PHE A 49 1.89 -4.77 18.19
C PHE A 49 2.55 -5.19 19.49
N LYS A 50 3.24 -4.27 20.18
CA LYS A 50 3.86 -4.53 21.49
C LYS A 50 2.86 -5.06 22.53
N LYS A 51 1.60 -4.65 22.46
CA LYS A 51 0.52 -5.13 23.35
C LYS A 51 0.28 -6.64 23.24
N TYR A 52 0.68 -7.24 22.12
CA TYR A 52 0.54 -8.66 21.81
C TYR A 52 1.87 -9.39 21.84
N ASN A 53 2.95 -8.77 22.34
CA ASN A 53 4.33 -9.28 22.30
C ASN A 53 4.81 -9.66 20.90
N ILE A 54 4.36 -8.92 19.89
CA ILE A 54 4.75 -9.12 18.50
C ILE A 54 5.79 -8.06 18.13
N LEU A 55 6.94 -8.50 17.61
CA LEU A 55 7.98 -7.62 17.10
C LEU A 55 7.66 -7.16 15.70
N THR A 56 8.01 -5.92 15.41
CA THR A 56 7.92 -5.33 14.07
C THR A 56 9.30 -4.92 13.58
N ALA A 57 9.49 -4.89 12.27
CA ALA A 57 10.72 -4.39 11.66
C ALA A 57 10.36 -3.46 10.49
N GLN A 58 11.04 -2.34 10.39
CA GLN A 58 10.91 -1.44 9.24
C GLN A 58 11.70 -1.95 8.05
N MET A 59 11.09 -1.84 6.87
CA MET A 59 11.76 -2.12 5.60
C MET A 59 11.35 -1.06 4.59
N LEU A 60 12.29 -0.22 4.14
CA LEU A 60 12.03 0.83 3.16
C LEU A 60 12.56 0.38 1.80
N LEU A 61 11.71 0.45 0.79
CA LEU A 61 12.01 0.00 -0.57
C LEU A 61 11.69 1.11 -1.57
N THR A 62 12.49 1.20 -2.62
CA THR A 62 12.17 1.98 -3.81
C THR A 62 11.69 1.05 -4.93
N HIS A 63 11.07 1.62 -5.94
CA HIS A 63 10.73 0.87 -7.14
C HIS A 63 11.98 0.28 -7.82
N GLU A 64 13.10 1.00 -7.75
CA GLU A 64 14.38 0.55 -8.28
C GLU A 64 14.90 -0.70 -7.56
N ASP A 65 14.74 -0.77 -6.22
CA ASP A 65 15.13 -1.94 -5.42
C ASP A 65 14.36 -3.20 -5.83
N LEU A 66 13.15 -3.04 -6.34
CA LEU A 66 12.32 -4.15 -6.80
C LEU A 66 12.50 -4.49 -8.29
N SER A 67 13.15 -3.62 -9.07
CA SER A 67 13.45 -3.84 -10.49
C SER A 67 14.88 -4.33 -10.73
N ASN A 68 15.83 -4.00 -9.86
CA ASN A 68 17.18 -4.51 -9.92
C ASN A 68 17.27 -5.92 -9.31
N ARG A 69 17.82 -6.89 -10.06
CA ARG A 69 17.84 -8.30 -9.64
C ARG A 69 18.57 -8.53 -8.32
N GLU A 70 19.71 -7.90 -8.11
CA GLU A 70 20.52 -8.09 -6.90
C GLU A 70 19.81 -7.52 -5.67
N ARG A 71 19.33 -6.29 -5.77
CA ARG A 71 18.56 -5.61 -4.71
C ARG A 71 17.27 -6.38 -4.40
N TYR A 72 16.57 -6.87 -5.43
CA TYR A 72 15.38 -7.71 -5.27
C TYR A 72 15.67 -8.96 -4.45
N LEU A 73 16.75 -9.69 -4.76
CA LEU A 73 17.13 -10.88 -4.02
C LEU A 73 17.51 -10.58 -2.56
N ASN A 74 18.23 -9.48 -2.33
CA ASN A 74 18.58 -9.02 -0.99
C ASN A 74 17.31 -8.67 -0.17
N ALA A 75 16.39 -7.92 -0.76
CA ALA A 75 15.11 -7.58 -0.15
C ALA A 75 14.30 -8.85 0.17
N LYS A 76 14.23 -9.81 -0.77
CA LYS A 76 13.56 -11.10 -0.57
C LYS A 76 14.15 -11.90 0.58
N ASN A 77 15.47 -12.00 0.65
CA ASN A 77 16.16 -12.74 1.71
C ASN A 77 15.92 -12.08 3.08
N THR A 78 16.02 -10.76 3.16
CA THR A 78 15.73 -10.03 4.40
C THR A 78 14.29 -10.26 4.87
N LEU A 79 13.34 -10.14 3.95
CA LEU A 79 11.92 -10.36 4.23
C LEU A 79 11.65 -11.78 4.73
N ASN A 80 12.23 -12.80 4.09
CA ASN A 80 12.10 -14.19 4.50
C ASN A 80 12.70 -14.44 5.89
N ASN A 81 13.85 -13.84 6.20
CA ASN A 81 14.48 -13.96 7.51
C ASN A 81 13.63 -13.33 8.61
N LEU A 82 13.07 -12.12 8.38
CA LEU A 82 12.18 -11.48 9.35
C LEU A 82 10.95 -12.36 9.62
N MET A 83 10.31 -12.87 8.57
CA MET A 83 9.18 -13.78 8.72
C MET A 83 9.56 -15.11 9.40
N GLY A 84 10.79 -15.58 9.21
CA GLY A 84 11.34 -16.75 9.90
C GLY A 84 11.52 -16.52 11.41
N LEU A 85 11.83 -15.29 11.80
CA LEU A 85 11.98 -14.86 13.19
C LEU A 85 10.63 -14.49 13.85
N ASN A 86 9.49 -14.69 13.17
CA ASN A 86 8.15 -14.27 13.61
C ASN A 86 8.03 -12.75 13.85
N VAL A 87 8.80 -11.95 13.13
CA VAL A 87 8.74 -10.49 13.13
C VAL A 87 7.82 -10.04 11.99
N ILE A 88 6.92 -9.08 12.24
CA ILE A 88 6.07 -8.50 11.20
C ILE A 88 6.83 -7.37 10.49
N PRO A 89 7.15 -7.53 9.19
CA PRO A 89 7.74 -6.46 8.41
C PRO A 89 6.70 -5.35 8.14
N ILE A 90 7.06 -4.12 8.44
CA ILE A 90 6.32 -2.91 8.07
C ILE A 90 7.07 -2.27 6.90
N ILE A 91 6.51 -2.39 5.72
CA ILE A 91 7.13 -1.93 4.48
C ILE A 91 6.50 -0.61 4.06
N ASN A 92 7.33 0.33 3.67
CA ASN A 92 6.91 1.56 3.03
C ASN A 92 7.90 1.91 1.92
N GLU A 93 7.51 2.87 1.09
CA GLU A 93 8.42 3.46 0.13
C GLU A 93 9.51 4.26 0.83
N ASN A 94 10.73 4.21 0.29
CA ASN A 94 11.82 5.08 0.73
C ASN A 94 11.69 6.47 0.09
N ASP A 95 10.67 7.18 0.50
CA ASP A 95 10.33 8.52 0.01
C ASP A 95 11.48 9.52 0.14
N SER A 96 12.43 9.29 1.04
CA SER A 96 13.56 10.22 1.28
C SER A 96 14.56 10.27 0.13
N VAL A 97 14.62 9.23 -0.70
CA VAL A 97 15.53 9.13 -1.86
C VAL A 97 14.79 8.96 -3.18
N SER A 98 13.49 8.70 -3.15
CA SER A 98 12.67 8.47 -4.33
C SER A 98 11.99 9.77 -4.79
N THR A 99 12.10 10.11 -6.07
CA THR A 99 11.50 11.34 -6.62
C THR A 99 10.28 11.07 -7.48
N ASP A 100 10.24 9.96 -8.20
CA ASP A 100 9.15 9.67 -9.13
C ASP A 100 7.93 9.11 -8.41
N GLU A 101 8.13 8.26 -7.42
CA GLU A 101 7.09 7.63 -6.63
C GLU A 101 6.39 8.61 -5.68
N ILE A 102 7.10 9.65 -5.19
CA ILE A 102 6.48 10.71 -4.39
C ILE A 102 5.38 11.42 -5.19
N LYS A 103 5.53 11.55 -6.50
CA LYS A 103 4.51 12.15 -7.37
C LYS A 103 3.29 11.25 -7.56
N PHE A 104 3.50 9.94 -7.54
CA PHE A 104 2.42 8.99 -7.78
C PHE A 104 1.74 8.52 -6.50
N GLY A 105 2.46 8.46 -5.37
CA GLY A 105 1.92 8.16 -4.04
C GLY A 105 1.12 6.85 -3.97
N ASP A 106 1.56 5.83 -4.74
CA ASP A 106 0.80 4.61 -4.97
C ASP A 106 1.42 3.41 -4.25
N ASN A 107 1.09 3.26 -2.96
CA ASN A 107 1.48 2.08 -2.20
C ASN A 107 0.67 0.82 -2.57
N ASP A 108 -0.40 0.94 -3.37
CA ASP A 108 -1.10 -0.23 -3.90
C ASP A 108 -0.16 -1.01 -4.85
N THR A 109 0.59 -0.28 -5.70
CA THR A 109 1.62 -0.87 -6.56
C THR A 109 2.74 -1.51 -5.74
N LEU A 110 3.27 -0.82 -4.73
CA LEU A 110 4.29 -1.37 -3.83
C LEU A 110 3.77 -2.65 -3.17
N ALA A 111 2.54 -2.65 -2.65
CA ALA A 111 1.94 -3.81 -2.02
C ALA A 111 1.85 -5.02 -2.97
N SER A 112 1.49 -4.80 -4.23
CA SER A 112 1.46 -5.87 -5.23
C SER A 112 2.84 -6.44 -5.54
N LEU A 113 3.88 -5.59 -5.59
CA LEU A 113 5.26 -6.03 -5.81
C LEU A 113 5.81 -6.78 -4.59
N VAL A 114 5.48 -6.33 -3.38
CA VAL A 114 5.82 -7.03 -2.13
C VAL A 114 5.11 -8.38 -2.04
N ALA A 115 3.85 -8.46 -2.46
CA ALA A 115 3.12 -9.73 -2.54
C ALA A 115 3.82 -10.72 -3.48
N ASN A 116 4.31 -10.26 -4.62
CA ASN A 116 5.11 -11.08 -5.54
C ASN A 116 6.47 -11.47 -4.94
N LEU A 117 7.16 -10.50 -4.32
CA LEU A 117 8.47 -10.72 -3.66
C LEU A 117 8.39 -11.82 -2.58
N SER A 118 7.34 -11.79 -1.77
CA SER A 118 7.10 -12.72 -0.67
C SER A 118 6.40 -14.01 -1.08
N SER A 119 5.95 -14.12 -2.34
CA SER A 119 5.09 -15.21 -2.82
C SER A 119 3.84 -15.35 -1.95
N ALA A 120 3.20 -14.22 -1.62
CA ALA A 120 2.01 -14.19 -0.78
C ALA A 120 0.83 -14.92 -1.42
N ASN A 121 0.05 -15.61 -0.61
CA ASN A 121 -1.18 -16.25 -1.07
C ASN A 121 -2.32 -15.24 -1.24
N LEU A 122 -2.30 -14.20 -0.39
CA LEU A 122 -3.38 -13.22 -0.30
C LEU A 122 -2.82 -11.80 -0.12
N LEU A 123 -3.33 -10.87 -0.91
CA LEU A 123 -3.15 -9.44 -0.74
C LEU A 123 -4.48 -8.82 -0.28
N VAL A 124 -4.49 -8.21 0.91
CA VAL A 124 -5.65 -7.47 1.41
C VAL A 124 -5.36 -5.98 1.29
N MET A 125 -6.16 -5.28 0.51
CA MET A 125 -6.08 -3.83 0.36
C MET A 125 -7.20 -3.16 1.15
N LEU A 126 -6.83 -2.44 2.22
CA LEU A 126 -7.76 -1.70 3.05
C LEU A 126 -8.05 -0.34 2.44
N THR A 127 -9.32 0.02 2.41
CA THR A 127 -9.82 1.28 1.84
C THR A 127 -10.94 1.87 2.70
N ASP A 128 -11.46 3.02 2.31
CA ASP A 128 -12.64 3.68 2.92
C ASP A 128 -13.98 3.21 2.34
N GLN A 129 -13.94 2.27 1.38
CA GLN A 129 -15.10 1.67 0.73
C GLN A 129 -15.20 0.18 1.07
N ASP A 130 -16.40 -0.39 0.97
CA ASP A 130 -16.66 -1.80 1.31
C ASP A 130 -16.04 -2.80 0.32
N GLY A 131 -15.58 -2.32 -0.82
CA GLY A 131 -14.98 -3.13 -1.86
C GLY A 131 -15.12 -2.50 -3.24
N LEU A 132 -15.11 -3.33 -4.26
CA LEU A 132 -15.35 -2.92 -5.65
C LEU A 132 -16.85 -2.89 -5.91
N PHE A 133 -17.35 -1.81 -6.50
CA PHE A 133 -18.74 -1.65 -6.91
C PHE A 133 -18.88 -1.62 -8.43
N ASN A 134 -20.05 -2.00 -8.94
CA ASN A 134 -20.37 -1.92 -10.35
C ASN A 134 -20.51 -0.48 -10.87
N LYS A 135 -20.69 0.49 -9.95
CA LYS A 135 -20.80 1.94 -10.18
C LYS A 135 -20.21 2.70 -8.98
N ASP A 136 -20.03 4.01 -9.10
CA ASP A 136 -19.53 4.84 -8.00
C ASP A 136 -20.61 4.98 -6.90
N PRO A 137 -20.45 4.37 -5.72
CA PRO A 137 -21.46 4.40 -4.66
C PRO A 137 -21.64 5.81 -4.05
N LYS A 138 -20.71 6.74 -4.30
CA LYS A 138 -20.84 8.15 -3.87
C LYS A 138 -21.76 8.94 -4.79
N LYS A 139 -21.97 8.47 -6.02
CA LYS A 139 -22.77 9.14 -7.05
C LYS A 139 -24.09 8.43 -7.34
N GLU A 140 -24.11 7.11 -7.23
CA GLU A 140 -25.24 6.31 -7.63
C GLU A 140 -25.74 5.44 -6.45
N ARG A 141 -26.99 5.67 -6.04
CA ARG A 141 -27.62 4.94 -4.92
C ARG A 141 -27.87 3.46 -5.21
N ASN A 142 -27.90 3.08 -6.48
CA ASN A 142 -28.09 1.69 -6.95
C ASN A 142 -26.75 1.02 -7.29
N ALA A 143 -25.65 1.48 -6.73
CA ALA A 143 -24.37 0.80 -6.83
C ALA A 143 -24.39 -0.50 -6.01
N GLU A 144 -24.02 -1.60 -6.64
CA GLU A 144 -23.97 -2.92 -6.05
C GLU A 144 -22.52 -3.36 -5.82
N LEU A 145 -22.26 -3.97 -4.68
CA LEU A 145 -20.95 -4.54 -4.35
C LEU A 145 -20.68 -5.76 -5.22
N ILE A 146 -19.51 -5.82 -5.81
CA ILE A 146 -19.01 -6.98 -6.56
C ILE A 146 -18.26 -7.87 -5.58
N GLU A 147 -18.90 -8.97 -5.17
CA GLU A 147 -18.32 -9.91 -4.20
C GLU A 147 -17.09 -10.64 -4.75
N SER A 148 -17.10 -10.99 -6.03
CA SER A 148 -15.99 -11.70 -6.68
C SER A 148 -15.97 -11.42 -8.18
N ILE A 149 -14.77 -11.23 -8.71
CA ILE A 149 -14.56 -11.02 -10.15
C ILE A 149 -13.17 -11.51 -10.57
N SER A 150 -13.08 -12.05 -11.76
CA SER A 150 -11.78 -12.44 -12.33
C SER A 150 -10.97 -11.21 -12.74
N VAL A 151 -9.66 -11.21 -12.47
CA VAL A 151 -8.75 -10.16 -12.93
C VAL A 151 -8.64 -10.06 -14.46
N SER A 152 -9.04 -11.13 -15.18
CA SER A 152 -9.12 -11.19 -16.65
C SER A 152 -10.46 -10.69 -17.21
N ASP A 153 -11.43 -10.35 -16.36
CA ASP A 153 -12.70 -9.81 -16.83
C ASP A 153 -12.51 -8.50 -17.58
N LYS A 154 -13.08 -8.44 -18.79
CA LYS A 154 -12.99 -7.26 -19.69
C LYS A 154 -13.66 -6.01 -19.10
N ASN A 155 -14.61 -6.18 -18.20
CA ASN A 155 -15.35 -5.08 -17.58
C ASN A 155 -14.66 -4.56 -16.30
N LEU A 156 -13.67 -5.28 -15.77
CA LEU A 156 -12.99 -4.90 -14.51
C LEU A 156 -12.49 -3.45 -14.53
N GLY A 157 -11.97 -3.00 -15.68
CA GLY A 157 -11.52 -1.62 -15.84
C GLY A 157 -12.65 -0.57 -15.80
N LYS A 158 -13.87 -0.94 -16.21
CA LYS A 158 -15.03 -0.04 -16.20
C LYS A 158 -15.52 0.23 -14.79
N TYR A 159 -15.42 -0.77 -13.89
CA TYR A 159 -15.83 -0.67 -12.49
C TYR A 159 -14.91 0.23 -11.65
N ALA A 160 -13.70 0.49 -12.14
CA ALA A 160 -12.79 1.45 -11.52
C ALA A 160 -13.32 2.89 -11.52
N GLY A 161 -14.29 3.18 -12.38
CA GLY A 161 -14.77 4.53 -12.64
C GLY A 161 -13.75 5.39 -13.43
N PRO A 162 -14.15 6.53 -13.95
CA PRO A 162 -13.20 7.51 -14.48
C PRO A 162 -12.32 7.94 -13.31
N SER A 163 -11.00 7.97 -13.53
CA SER A 163 -10.05 8.50 -12.55
C SER A 163 -10.42 9.98 -12.29
N SER A 164 -11.20 10.21 -11.25
CA SER A 164 -11.71 11.55 -10.91
C SER A 164 -10.62 12.46 -10.33
N SER A 165 -9.36 12.06 -10.43
CA SER A 165 -8.25 12.90 -10.06
C SER A 165 -7.11 12.74 -11.06
N ALA A 166 -6.93 13.74 -11.90
CA ALA A 166 -5.68 13.95 -12.64
C ALA A 166 -4.44 14.03 -11.73
N MET A 167 -4.63 13.82 -10.43
CA MET A 167 -3.66 13.85 -9.34
C MET A 167 -3.98 12.83 -8.25
N GLY A 168 -4.78 11.77 -8.56
CA GLY A 168 -5.31 10.81 -7.60
C GLY A 168 -4.27 9.83 -7.11
N ARG A 169 -3.79 10.11 -5.92
CA ARG A 169 -2.98 9.23 -5.10
C ARG A 169 -3.89 8.17 -4.48
N GLY A 170 -3.93 7.00 -5.08
CA GLY A 170 -4.70 5.86 -4.61
C GLY A 170 -6.21 5.98 -4.88
N GLY A 171 -6.74 5.17 -5.74
CA GLY A 171 -8.16 5.05 -6.04
C GLY A 171 -8.48 3.61 -6.39
N MET A 172 -9.72 3.33 -6.77
CA MET A 172 -10.10 1.99 -7.19
C MET A 172 -9.29 1.53 -8.43
N VAL A 173 -8.91 2.46 -9.31
CA VAL A 173 -8.05 2.19 -10.48
C VAL A 173 -6.70 1.61 -10.06
N THR A 174 -6.02 2.22 -9.08
CA THR A 174 -4.72 1.75 -8.60
C THR A 174 -4.82 0.38 -7.96
N LYS A 175 -5.90 0.12 -7.21
CA LYS A 175 -6.18 -1.18 -6.59
C LYS A 175 -6.43 -2.29 -7.61
N ILE A 176 -7.14 -1.98 -8.69
CA ILE A 176 -7.33 -2.93 -9.79
C ILE A 176 -6.00 -3.23 -10.50
N ILE A 177 -5.17 -2.21 -10.75
CA ILE A 177 -3.84 -2.40 -11.35
C ILE A 177 -2.98 -3.27 -10.43
N ALA A 178 -2.98 -3.00 -9.13
CA ALA A 178 -2.25 -3.78 -8.14
C ALA A 178 -2.74 -5.24 -8.08
N ALA A 179 -4.07 -5.46 -8.08
CA ALA A 179 -4.65 -6.80 -8.13
C ALA A 179 -4.21 -7.59 -9.37
N LYS A 180 -4.21 -6.94 -10.55
CA LYS A 180 -3.72 -7.55 -11.79
C LYS A 180 -2.22 -7.89 -11.72
N LYS A 181 -1.40 -7.06 -11.06
CA LYS A 181 0.03 -7.34 -10.85
C LYS A 181 0.22 -8.51 -9.88
N ALA A 182 -0.49 -8.52 -8.75
CA ALA A 182 -0.42 -9.60 -7.76
C ALA A 182 -0.84 -10.96 -8.34
N ALA A 183 -1.87 -10.97 -9.16
CA ALA A 183 -2.37 -12.18 -9.83
C ALA A 183 -1.34 -12.85 -10.76
N LYS A 184 -0.32 -12.12 -11.26
CA LYS A 184 0.78 -12.72 -12.07
C LYS A 184 1.60 -13.75 -11.27
N SER A 185 1.56 -13.67 -9.94
CA SER A 185 2.19 -14.63 -9.02
C SER A 185 1.17 -15.50 -8.28
N ASN A 186 -0.03 -15.66 -8.84
CA ASN A 186 -1.15 -16.42 -8.26
C ASN A 186 -1.60 -15.91 -6.88
N THR A 187 -1.35 -14.65 -6.56
CA THR A 187 -1.82 -14.00 -5.34
C THR A 187 -3.28 -13.58 -5.53
N GLN A 188 -4.17 -14.04 -4.67
CA GLN A 188 -5.53 -13.54 -4.60
C GLN A 188 -5.55 -12.13 -3.99
N THR A 189 -6.54 -11.32 -4.36
CA THR A 189 -6.67 -9.96 -3.82
C THR A 189 -8.06 -9.75 -3.24
N ILE A 190 -8.12 -9.20 -2.03
CA ILE A 190 -9.33 -8.72 -1.37
C ILE A 190 -9.23 -7.20 -1.23
N ILE A 191 -10.30 -6.49 -1.57
CA ILE A 191 -10.47 -5.07 -1.28
C ILE A 191 -11.55 -4.96 -0.21
N ALA A 192 -11.21 -4.38 0.93
CA ALA A 192 -12.10 -4.35 2.09
C ALA A 192 -12.06 -2.98 2.80
N ASN A 193 -13.13 -2.70 3.54
CA ASN A 193 -13.21 -1.48 4.36
C ASN A 193 -12.38 -1.63 5.63
N GLY A 194 -11.31 -0.85 5.74
CA GLY A 194 -10.43 -0.86 6.92
C GLY A 194 -11.00 -0.16 8.16
N ARG A 195 -12.20 0.44 8.07
CA ARG A 195 -12.84 1.13 9.19
C ARG A 195 -13.96 0.33 9.85
N LYS A 196 -14.45 -0.70 9.16
CA LYS A 196 -15.45 -1.61 9.73
C LYS A 196 -14.76 -2.54 10.74
N LYS A 197 -15.32 -2.61 11.92
CA LYS A 197 -15.09 -3.72 12.83
C LYS A 197 -16.05 -4.82 12.39
N ASP A 198 -15.57 -6.04 12.37
CA ASP A 198 -16.34 -7.25 11.99
C ASP A 198 -17.75 -7.28 12.55
#